data_217153329fc5bd4b7fcf629fc20adb98
#
_entry.id   217153329fc5bd4b7fcf629fc20adb98
#
_cell.length_a   1.000
_cell.length_b   1.000
_cell.length_c   1.000
_cell.angle_alpha   90.00
_cell.angle_beta   90.00
_cell.angle_gamma   90.00
#
_symmetry.space_group_name_H-M   'P 1'
#
loop_
_entity.id
_entity.type
_entity.pdbx_description
1 polymer ?
#
loop_
_entity_poly.entity_id
_entity_poly.type
_entity_poly.pdbx_seq_one_letter_code
_entity_poly.pdbx_strand_id
1 'polypeptide(L)'
;MKSPLLQFTNKGIYCKEAKVYLDPWKPVDKAIISHGHADHSRWGHKQYITHHRNVPIISHRLGEIKVTGKEWGETFSINNVKFSLHPAGHIIGSSQIRVEHKGEVWVFTGDYKTEDDGISTPYEPVQCHTFITECTFGLPAFKWTPQAEVFEDINNWWAQNRAEGKTSILFGYSLGKAQRLLKYLDTDIGQIYTHGAIENMTEVLRPLVDFPPTTLITKETKKEELLGNIVLAPPSAHGGTWIRKMVPYVTASASGWMTFRGARRRRAIDKGFVLSDHCDWPGLLSSIKETGAEKIISTHGYTDIFSRYLSTLGYDARTEATQYGEEENEAALASKSTSAV
;
A
#
# COMPACT_ATOMS: atom_id res chain seq x y z
N MET A 1 22.20 3.08 30.00
CA MET A 1 20.88 3.29 29.38
C MET A 1 20.29 1.95 28.99
N LYS A 2 19.00 1.73 29.19
CA LYS A 2 18.30 0.50 28.77
C LYS A 2 18.29 0.43 27.24
N SER A 3 18.65 -0.72 26.67
CA SER A 3 18.58 -0.91 25.21
C SER A 3 17.13 -0.75 24.73
N PRO A 4 16.86 -0.05 23.60
CA PRO A 4 15.51 0.09 23.08
C PRO A 4 14.92 -1.28 22.72
N LEU A 5 13.59 -1.43 22.83
CA LEU A 5 12.89 -2.69 22.57
C LEU A 5 13.02 -3.11 21.10
N LEU A 6 12.93 -2.16 20.18
CA LEU A 6 13.18 -2.35 18.76
C LEU A 6 14.39 -1.53 18.31
N GLN A 7 15.22 -2.11 17.45
CA GLN A 7 16.45 -1.52 16.94
C GLN A 7 16.46 -1.54 15.41
N PHE A 8 16.84 -0.45 14.80
CA PHE A 8 17.03 -0.38 13.35
C PHE A 8 18.41 -0.93 13.00
N THR A 9 18.46 -1.92 12.13
CA THR A 9 19.67 -2.62 11.72
C THR A 9 19.82 -2.62 10.21
N ASN A 10 20.95 -3.13 9.71
CA ASN A 10 21.16 -3.29 8.26
C ASN A 10 20.31 -4.40 7.61
N LYS A 11 19.46 -5.11 8.39
CA LYS A 11 18.58 -6.19 7.89
C LYS A 11 17.09 -5.89 8.04
N GLY A 12 16.72 -4.98 8.92
CA GLY A 12 15.34 -4.69 9.28
C GLY A 12 15.22 -4.13 10.70
N ILE A 13 13.99 -3.94 11.15
CA ILE A 13 13.65 -3.56 12.51
C ILE A 13 13.74 -4.81 13.40
N TYR A 14 14.63 -4.82 14.35
CA TYR A 14 14.99 -5.99 15.13
C TYR A 14 14.56 -5.91 16.59
N CYS A 15 13.83 -6.91 17.06
CA CYS A 15 13.59 -7.16 18.48
C CYS A 15 14.64 -8.13 19.03
N LYS A 16 15.63 -7.60 19.75
CA LYS A 16 16.75 -8.39 20.29
C LYS A 16 16.30 -9.48 21.24
N GLU A 17 15.37 -9.16 22.15
CA GLU A 17 14.88 -10.11 23.16
C GLU A 17 14.12 -11.29 22.53
N ALA A 18 13.33 -11.02 21.50
CA ALA A 18 12.59 -12.03 20.75
C ALA A 18 13.43 -12.74 19.68
N LYS A 19 14.54 -12.15 19.25
CA LYS A 19 15.35 -12.60 18.10
C LYS A 19 14.50 -12.68 16.82
N VAL A 20 13.66 -11.67 16.59
CA VAL A 20 12.76 -11.58 15.42
C VAL A 20 12.88 -10.22 14.78
N TYR A 21 12.65 -10.15 13.46
CA TYR A 21 12.63 -8.92 12.69
C TYR A 21 11.20 -8.56 12.28
N LEU A 22 10.91 -7.27 12.18
CA LEU A 22 9.69 -6.72 11.62
C LEU A 22 10.03 -6.19 10.21
N ASP A 23 9.26 -6.61 9.21
CA ASP A 23 9.43 -6.27 7.79
C ASP A 23 10.90 -6.20 7.33
N PRO A 24 11.67 -7.28 7.50
CA PRO A 24 13.09 -7.23 7.19
C PRO A 24 13.34 -7.16 5.68
N TRP A 25 14.29 -6.30 5.29
CA TRP A 25 14.70 -6.12 3.88
C TRP A 25 15.88 -7.01 3.44
N LYS A 26 16.39 -7.86 4.34
CA LYS A 26 17.38 -8.90 4.03
C LYS A 26 16.97 -10.23 4.68
N PRO A 27 17.42 -11.37 4.14
CA PRO A 27 17.11 -12.69 4.67
C PRO A 27 17.42 -12.83 6.17
N VAL A 28 16.46 -13.36 6.92
CA VAL A 28 16.54 -13.60 8.38
C VAL A 28 15.91 -14.94 8.75
N ASP A 29 16.14 -15.39 9.98
CA ASP A 29 15.54 -16.64 10.44
C ASP A 29 14.04 -16.52 10.70
N LYS A 30 13.59 -15.40 11.28
CA LYS A 30 12.18 -15.18 11.63
C LYS A 30 11.77 -13.74 11.36
N ALA A 31 10.70 -13.57 10.59
CA ALA A 31 10.12 -12.28 10.22
C ALA A 31 8.66 -12.20 10.64
N ILE A 32 8.23 -11.06 11.18
CA ILE A 32 6.83 -10.69 11.31
C ILE A 32 6.58 -9.65 10.21
N ILE A 33 5.60 -9.92 9.34
CA ILE A 33 5.30 -9.12 8.15
C ILE A 33 4.02 -8.33 8.37
N SER A 34 4.09 -7.03 8.16
CA SER A 34 2.94 -6.12 8.28
C SER A 34 1.94 -6.33 7.15
N HIS A 35 2.41 -6.34 5.90
CA HIS A 35 1.53 -6.48 4.73
C HIS A 35 2.28 -7.05 3.51
N GLY A 36 1.52 -7.26 2.41
CA GLY A 36 1.98 -8.01 1.25
C GLY A 36 2.75 -7.24 0.18
N HIS A 37 3.04 -5.93 0.32
CA HIS A 37 3.84 -5.20 -0.66
C HIS A 37 5.30 -5.67 -0.71
N ALA A 38 5.97 -5.47 -1.85
CA ALA A 38 7.27 -6.07 -2.13
C ALA A 38 8.40 -5.56 -1.23
N ASP A 39 8.34 -4.34 -0.81
CA ASP A 39 9.32 -3.71 0.05
C ASP A 39 9.19 -4.14 1.52
N HIS A 40 8.02 -4.58 1.96
CA HIS A 40 7.75 -5.09 3.32
C HIS A 40 7.80 -6.62 3.40
N SER A 41 7.37 -7.35 2.39
CA SER A 41 7.38 -8.82 2.35
C SER A 41 8.39 -9.34 1.33
N ARG A 42 9.64 -9.44 1.75
CA ARG A 42 10.75 -9.92 0.90
C ARG A 42 10.95 -11.43 0.99
N TRP A 43 11.50 -12.00 -0.05
CA TRP A 43 11.86 -13.42 -0.12
C TRP A 43 13.11 -13.73 0.72
N GLY A 44 13.25 -15.02 1.16
CA GLY A 44 14.46 -15.55 1.76
C GLY A 44 14.45 -15.67 3.28
N HIS A 45 13.35 -15.35 3.97
CA HIS A 45 13.23 -15.61 5.40
C HIS A 45 12.91 -17.09 5.64
N LYS A 46 13.44 -17.68 6.74
CA LYS A 46 13.15 -19.08 7.06
C LYS A 46 11.74 -19.29 7.60
N GLN A 47 11.18 -18.28 8.30
CA GLN A 47 9.83 -18.32 8.85
C GLN A 47 9.20 -16.93 8.74
N TYR A 48 7.93 -16.91 8.34
CA TYR A 48 7.10 -15.71 8.26
C TYR A 48 5.93 -15.83 9.23
N ILE A 49 5.59 -14.71 9.89
CA ILE A 49 4.38 -14.57 10.70
C ILE A 49 3.67 -13.32 10.17
N THR A 50 2.38 -13.42 9.92
CA THR A 50 1.57 -12.29 9.44
C THR A 50 0.11 -12.51 9.79
N HIS A 51 -0.77 -11.55 9.49
CA HIS A 51 -2.21 -11.78 9.61
C HIS A 51 -2.70 -12.84 8.61
N HIS A 52 -3.68 -13.66 9.00
CA HIS A 52 -4.14 -14.79 8.17
C HIS A 52 -4.63 -14.34 6.78
N ARG A 53 -5.27 -13.15 6.65
CA ARG A 53 -5.70 -12.61 5.35
C ARG A 53 -4.52 -12.21 4.44
N ASN A 54 -3.34 -11.95 5.00
CA ASN A 54 -2.13 -11.64 4.23
C ASN A 54 -1.40 -12.92 3.76
N VAL A 55 -1.68 -14.09 4.37
CA VAL A 55 -1.03 -15.36 4.01
C VAL A 55 -1.17 -15.70 2.52
N PRO A 56 -2.38 -15.70 1.91
CA PRO A 56 -2.51 -16.02 0.48
C PRO A 56 -1.77 -15.01 -0.41
N ILE A 57 -1.72 -13.75 -0.02
CA ILE A 57 -1.03 -12.68 -0.77
C ILE A 57 0.47 -12.95 -0.82
N ILE A 58 1.13 -13.11 0.34
CA ILE A 58 2.57 -13.33 0.37
C ILE A 58 2.96 -14.70 -0.18
N SER A 59 2.14 -15.74 -0.02
CA SER A 59 2.37 -17.05 -0.63
C SER A 59 2.30 -16.99 -2.15
N HIS A 60 1.33 -16.26 -2.71
CA HIS A 60 1.27 -16.04 -4.15
C HIS A 60 2.51 -15.31 -4.69
N ARG A 61 3.00 -14.30 -3.96
CA ARG A 61 4.14 -13.49 -4.39
C ARG A 61 5.50 -14.17 -4.19
N LEU A 62 5.66 -14.89 -3.10
CA LEU A 62 6.95 -15.45 -2.66
C LEU A 62 7.08 -16.95 -2.95
N GLY A 63 6.00 -17.62 -3.40
CA GLY A 63 5.99 -19.05 -3.65
C GLY A 63 5.91 -19.87 -2.36
N GLU A 64 6.54 -21.04 -2.35
CA GLU A 64 6.55 -21.94 -1.20
C GLU A 64 7.38 -21.36 -0.05
N ILE A 65 6.71 -20.85 0.98
CA ILE A 65 7.31 -20.28 2.19
C ILE A 65 6.69 -20.90 3.44
N LYS A 66 7.46 -20.95 4.52
CA LYS A 66 6.95 -21.33 5.83
C LYS A 66 6.29 -20.13 6.50
N VAL A 67 4.98 -20.01 6.39
CA VAL A 67 4.20 -18.90 6.92
C VAL A 67 3.20 -19.36 7.98
N THR A 68 3.02 -18.55 9.03
CA THR A 68 2.00 -18.73 10.07
C THR A 68 1.09 -17.51 10.09
N GLY A 69 -0.20 -17.73 9.89
CA GLY A 69 -1.24 -16.71 10.06
C GLY A 69 -1.60 -16.50 11.52
N LYS A 70 -1.94 -15.26 11.88
CA LYS A 70 -2.44 -14.84 13.19
C LYS A 70 -3.75 -14.09 13.03
N GLU A 71 -4.60 -14.11 14.06
CA GLU A 71 -5.83 -13.33 14.09
C GLU A 71 -5.59 -11.90 14.62
N TRP A 72 -6.51 -10.99 14.32
CA TRP A 72 -6.51 -9.66 14.90
C TRP A 72 -6.58 -9.71 16.43
N GLY A 73 -5.70 -8.98 17.11
CA GLY A 73 -5.64 -8.93 18.57
C GLY A 73 -5.11 -10.20 19.25
N GLU A 74 -4.90 -11.31 18.51
CA GLU A 74 -4.31 -12.53 19.06
C GLU A 74 -2.91 -12.24 19.59
N THR A 75 -2.74 -12.45 20.91
CA THR A 75 -1.43 -12.31 21.54
C THR A 75 -0.64 -13.60 21.43
N PHE A 76 0.55 -13.52 20.87
CA PHE A 76 1.51 -14.62 20.84
C PHE A 76 2.87 -14.18 21.41
N SER A 77 3.64 -15.13 21.94
CA SER A 77 4.92 -14.83 22.56
C SER A 77 6.08 -15.48 21.84
N ILE A 78 7.17 -14.72 21.69
CA ILE A 78 8.47 -15.21 21.21
C ILE A 78 9.51 -14.77 22.24
N ASN A 79 10.16 -15.73 22.92
CA ASN A 79 11.20 -15.47 23.92
C ASN A 79 10.79 -14.40 24.96
N ASN A 80 9.60 -14.56 25.58
CA ASN A 80 9.03 -13.65 26.59
C ASN A 80 8.69 -12.23 26.11
N VAL A 81 8.72 -11.95 24.81
CA VAL A 81 8.16 -10.74 24.21
C VAL A 81 6.79 -11.09 23.66
N LYS A 82 5.78 -10.28 23.96
CA LYS A 82 4.42 -10.44 23.43
C LYS A 82 4.27 -9.64 22.15
N PHE A 83 3.61 -10.25 21.17
CA PHE A 83 3.24 -9.64 19.90
C PHE A 83 1.75 -9.78 19.68
N SER A 84 1.15 -8.80 19.00
CA SER A 84 -0.18 -8.89 18.43
C SER A 84 -0.26 -8.07 17.15
N LEU A 85 -1.15 -8.48 16.24
CA LEU A 85 -1.39 -7.80 14.98
C LEU A 85 -2.72 -7.05 15.06
N HIS A 86 -2.75 -5.82 14.58
CA HIS A 86 -3.93 -4.95 14.58
C HIS A 86 -4.15 -4.39 13.18
N PRO A 87 -5.40 -4.12 12.76
CA PRO A 87 -5.69 -3.61 11.43
C PRO A 87 -4.94 -2.30 11.14
N ALA A 88 -4.34 -2.20 9.96
CA ALA A 88 -3.65 -1.00 9.48
C ALA A 88 -4.45 -0.20 8.43
N GLY A 89 -5.50 -0.78 7.84
CA GLY A 89 -6.38 -0.10 6.88
C GLY A 89 -5.78 0.15 5.49
N HIS A 90 -4.53 -0.26 5.25
CA HIS A 90 -3.79 0.05 4.03
C HIS A 90 -4.22 -0.80 2.83
N ILE A 91 -4.11 -2.12 2.97
CA ILE A 91 -4.57 -3.12 2.01
C ILE A 91 -5.16 -4.32 2.76
N ILE A 92 -5.78 -5.26 2.04
CA ILE A 92 -6.35 -6.47 2.64
C ILE A 92 -5.27 -7.22 3.44
N GLY A 93 -5.53 -7.46 4.73
CA GLY A 93 -4.62 -8.16 5.64
C GLY A 93 -3.44 -7.34 6.15
N SER A 94 -3.36 -6.03 5.86
CA SER A 94 -2.32 -5.14 6.41
C SER A 94 -2.47 -4.94 7.92
N SER A 95 -1.35 -4.97 8.63
CA SER A 95 -1.27 -5.03 10.08
C SER A 95 -0.31 -4.01 10.66
N GLN A 96 -0.71 -3.37 11.73
CA GLN A 96 0.21 -2.81 12.70
C GLN A 96 0.75 -3.94 13.57
N ILE A 97 2.03 -3.89 13.93
CA ILE A 97 2.68 -4.89 14.79
C ILE A 97 2.93 -4.26 16.16
N ARG A 98 2.14 -4.70 17.16
CA ARG A 98 2.33 -4.31 18.57
C ARG A 98 3.33 -5.25 19.22
N VAL A 99 4.30 -4.68 19.92
CA VAL A 99 5.37 -5.41 20.64
C VAL A 99 5.39 -4.97 22.10
N GLU A 100 5.27 -5.92 23.03
CA GLU A 100 5.27 -5.63 24.47
C GLU A 100 6.31 -6.46 25.20
N HIS A 101 7.13 -5.78 26.01
CA HIS A 101 8.10 -6.44 26.89
C HIS A 101 8.29 -5.66 28.19
N LYS A 102 8.09 -6.31 29.34
CA LYS A 102 8.25 -5.73 30.69
C LYS A 102 7.49 -4.41 30.88
N GLY A 103 6.27 -4.34 30.36
CA GLY A 103 5.40 -3.16 30.46
C GLY A 103 5.69 -2.05 29.43
N GLU A 104 6.75 -2.16 28.66
CA GLU A 104 7.03 -1.23 27.54
C GLU A 104 6.33 -1.73 26.29
N VAL A 105 5.59 -0.85 25.61
CA VAL A 105 4.81 -1.15 24.39
C VAL A 105 5.30 -0.28 23.25
N TRP A 106 5.66 -0.92 22.14
CA TRP A 106 5.98 -0.29 20.87
C TRP A 106 5.01 -0.76 19.80
N VAL A 107 4.68 0.13 18.87
CA VAL A 107 3.88 -0.22 17.67
C VAL A 107 4.65 0.18 16.43
N PHE A 108 4.76 -0.74 15.49
CA PHE A 108 5.22 -0.49 14.12
C PHE A 108 4.02 -0.57 13.18
N THR A 109 3.74 0.50 12.47
CA THR A 109 2.52 0.60 11.64
C THR A 109 2.58 -0.26 10.38
N GLY A 110 3.78 -0.54 9.83
CA GLY A 110 3.90 -0.78 8.41
C GLY A 110 3.35 0.43 7.65
N ASP A 111 2.76 0.19 6.49
CA ASP A 111 1.97 1.21 5.79
C ASP A 111 0.53 1.17 6.29
N TYR A 112 -0.09 2.34 6.43
CA TYR A 112 -1.43 2.41 7.01
C TYR A 112 -2.29 3.53 6.43
N LYS A 113 -3.60 3.37 6.60
CA LYS A 113 -4.62 4.34 6.16
C LYS A 113 -5.74 4.40 7.20
N THR A 114 -6.07 5.60 7.64
CA THR A 114 -7.10 5.82 8.66
C THR A 114 -8.52 5.90 8.08
N GLU A 115 -8.66 6.33 6.81
CA GLU A 115 -9.95 6.35 6.12
C GLU A 115 -10.32 4.91 5.69
N ASP A 116 -11.54 4.47 6.00
CA ASP A 116 -12.07 3.20 5.54
C ASP A 116 -12.17 3.17 4.00
N ASP A 117 -11.54 2.20 3.38
CA ASP A 117 -11.56 2.00 1.93
C ASP A 117 -12.66 1.05 1.45
N GLY A 118 -13.41 0.44 2.38
CA GLY A 118 -14.51 -0.49 2.12
C GLY A 118 -14.09 -1.90 1.69
N ILE A 119 -12.79 -2.23 1.66
CA ILE A 119 -12.27 -3.57 1.32
C ILE A 119 -11.26 -4.10 2.32
N SER A 120 -10.43 -3.22 2.88
CA SER A 120 -9.47 -3.55 3.94
C SER A 120 -10.17 -3.57 5.30
N THR A 121 -9.61 -4.29 6.28
CA THR A 121 -10.10 -4.13 7.65
C THR A 121 -9.74 -2.72 8.12
N PRO A 122 -10.71 -1.91 8.59
CA PRO A 122 -10.47 -0.53 8.99
C PRO A 122 -9.37 -0.39 10.05
N TYR A 123 -8.61 0.69 9.95
CA TYR A 123 -7.55 1.02 10.92
C TYR A 123 -8.10 1.08 12.35
N GLU A 124 -7.34 0.54 13.30
CA GLU A 124 -7.62 0.65 14.72
C GLU A 124 -6.44 1.31 15.44
N PRO A 125 -6.64 2.38 16.23
CA PRO A 125 -5.56 2.99 16.99
C PRO A 125 -5.08 2.04 18.11
N VAL A 126 -3.77 1.88 18.24
CA VAL A 126 -3.14 0.99 19.25
C VAL A 126 -2.35 1.81 20.24
N GLN A 127 -2.75 1.79 21.52
CA GLN A 127 -2.04 2.51 22.59
C GLN A 127 -0.61 1.99 22.77
N CYS A 128 0.37 2.92 22.83
CA CYS A 128 1.78 2.56 22.97
C CYS A 128 2.62 3.68 23.58
N HIS A 129 3.85 3.37 23.97
CA HIS A 129 4.83 4.34 24.46
C HIS A 129 5.69 4.89 23.32
N THR A 130 5.97 4.06 22.32
CA THR A 130 6.73 4.44 21.12
C THR A 130 5.97 3.98 19.87
N PHE A 131 5.76 4.90 18.94
CA PHE A 131 5.09 4.66 17.68
C PHE A 131 6.06 4.83 16.52
N ILE A 132 6.28 3.75 15.75
CA ILE A 132 7.08 3.76 14.54
C ILE A 132 6.12 3.88 13.37
N THR A 133 6.18 4.98 12.64
CA THR A 133 5.21 5.33 11.60
C THR A 133 5.86 5.62 10.26
N GLU A 134 5.17 5.22 9.18
CA GLU A 134 5.42 5.81 7.87
C GLU A 134 4.99 7.28 7.85
N CYS A 135 5.47 8.03 6.87
CA CYS A 135 5.01 9.39 6.57
C CYS A 135 5.17 9.70 5.06
N THR A 136 4.73 8.75 4.23
CA THR A 136 4.78 8.83 2.77
C THR A 136 4.19 10.16 2.27
N PHE A 137 3.06 10.56 2.83
CA PHE A 137 2.40 11.83 2.55
C PHE A 137 2.46 12.81 3.74
N GLY A 138 3.58 12.83 4.45
CA GLY A 138 3.86 13.64 5.63
C GLY A 138 4.10 15.14 5.36
N LEU A 139 3.32 15.75 4.49
CA LEU A 139 3.29 17.20 4.24
C LEU A 139 1.87 17.75 4.29
N PRO A 140 1.67 18.99 4.77
CA PRO A 140 0.34 19.65 4.86
C PRO A 140 -0.42 19.78 3.53
N ALA A 141 0.29 19.64 2.39
CA ALA A 141 -0.29 19.70 1.06
C ALA A 141 -1.10 18.43 0.70
N PHE A 142 -0.86 17.32 1.39
CA PHE A 142 -1.57 16.09 1.15
C PHE A 142 -2.78 16.00 2.07
N LYS A 143 -3.94 16.21 1.48
CA LYS A 143 -5.25 16.02 2.08
C LYS A 143 -6.13 15.30 1.07
N TRP A 144 -6.72 14.20 1.49
CA TRP A 144 -7.54 13.41 0.58
C TRP A 144 -8.95 13.95 0.48
N THR A 145 -9.44 14.05 -0.74
CA THR A 145 -10.88 14.19 -1.01
C THR A 145 -11.58 12.88 -0.61
N PRO A 146 -12.81 12.92 -0.08
CA PRO A 146 -13.58 11.72 0.21
C PRO A 146 -13.61 10.77 -0.98
N GLN A 147 -13.36 9.49 -0.75
CA GLN A 147 -13.22 8.53 -1.86
C GLN A 147 -14.46 8.45 -2.76
N ALA A 148 -15.66 8.66 -2.21
CA ALA A 148 -16.89 8.64 -2.99
C ALA A 148 -16.87 9.66 -4.13
N GLU A 149 -16.38 10.89 -3.89
CA GLU A 149 -16.24 11.93 -4.90
C GLU A 149 -15.22 11.53 -5.98
N VAL A 150 -14.11 10.90 -5.55
CA VAL A 150 -13.08 10.45 -6.50
C VAL A 150 -13.60 9.33 -7.39
N PHE A 151 -14.41 8.40 -6.85
CA PHE A 151 -15.01 7.33 -7.63
C PHE A 151 -16.12 7.82 -8.55
N GLU A 152 -16.90 8.81 -8.14
CA GLU A 152 -17.83 9.50 -9.03
C GLU A 152 -17.09 10.13 -10.23
N ASP A 153 -15.99 10.82 -9.99
CA ASP A 153 -15.14 11.39 -11.03
C ASP A 153 -14.54 10.35 -11.98
N ILE A 154 -14.15 9.17 -11.46
CA ILE A 154 -13.63 8.06 -12.25
C ILE A 154 -14.72 7.48 -13.14
N ASN A 155 -15.90 7.21 -12.59
CA ASN A 155 -17.03 6.65 -13.33
C ASN A 155 -17.55 7.63 -14.39
N ASN A 156 -17.66 8.91 -14.08
CA ASN A 156 -18.02 9.96 -15.04
C ASN A 156 -17.00 10.06 -16.19
N TRP A 157 -15.69 9.99 -15.89
CA TRP A 157 -14.63 9.97 -16.89
C TRP A 157 -14.74 8.73 -17.80
N TRP A 158 -15.02 7.56 -17.24
CA TRP A 158 -15.22 6.34 -18.02
C TRP A 158 -16.46 6.45 -18.91
N ALA A 159 -17.60 6.89 -18.37
CA ALA A 159 -18.84 7.09 -19.15
C ALA A 159 -18.65 8.05 -20.33
N GLN A 160 -17.92 9.16 -20.13
CA GLN A 160 -17.59 10.09 -21.21
C GLN A 160 -16.74 9.42 -22.30
N ASN A 161 -15.68 8.69 -21.95
CA ASN A 161 -14.84 8.00 -22.91
C ASN A 161 -15.62 6.92 -23.68
N ARG A 162 -16.56 6.24 -23.01
CA ARG A 162 -17.47 5.29 -23.64
C ARG A 162 -18.34 5.96 -24.72
N ALA A 163 -18.91 7.12 -24.39
CA ALA A 163 -19.72 7.88 -25.34
C ALA A 163 -18.91 8.35 -26.57
N GLU A 164 -17.60 8.56 -26.40
CA GLU A 164 -16.67 8.93 -27.47
C GLU A 164 -16.08 7.69 -28.21
N GLY A 165 -16.48 6.46 -27.86
CA GLY A 165 -15.96 5.23 -28.44
C GLY A 165 -14.49 4.95 -28.15
N LYS A 166 -13.96 5.43 -27.03
CA LYS A 166 -12.57 5.26 -26.59
C LYS A 166 -12.45 4.25 -25.47
N THR A 167 -11.33 3.53 -25.43
CA THR A 167 -10.96 2.68 -24.29
C THR A 167 -10.45 3.54 -23.14
N SER A 168 -10.95 3.35 -21.92
CA SER A 168 -10.44 3.99 -20.71
C SER A 168 -9.35 3.11 -20.10
N ILE A 169 -8.10 3.60 -19.99
CA ILE A 169 -7.01 2.86 -19.31
C ILE A 169 -6.71 3.55 -17.99
N LEU A 170 -6.98 2.86 -16.89
CA LEU A 170 -6.76 3.37 -15.53
C LEU A 170 -5.63 2.62 -14.85
N PHE A 171 -4.56 3.34 -14.53
CA PHE A 171 -3.40 2.79 -13.85
C PHE A 171 -3.53 2.84 -12.34
N GLY A 172 -3.27 1.70 -11.69
CA GLY A 172 -3.16 1.53 -10.25
C GLY A 172 -2.25 0.36 -9.91
N TYR A 173 -1.64 0.36 -8.72
CA TYR A 173 -0.82 -0.77 -8.27
C TYR A 173 -1.63 -2.06 -8.25
N SER A 174 -1.00 -3.17 -8.65
CA SER A 174 -1.67 -4.46 -8.83
C SER A 174 -2.17 -5.09 -7.54
N LEU A 175 -1.59 -4.73 -6.40
CA LEU A 175 -2.03 -5.13 -5.06
C LEU A 175 -2.50 -3.89 -4.28
N GLY A 176 -3.70 -3.94 -3.73
CA GLY A 176 -4.35 -2.86 -2.97
C GLY A 176 -5.13 -1.90 -3.86
N LYS A 177 -4.46 -0.98 -4.55
CA LYS A 177 -5.10 0.06 -5.39
C LYS A 177 -6.04 -0.51 -6.46
N ALA A 178 -5.60 -1.51 -7.21
CA ALA A 178 -6.43 -2.10 -8.26
C ALA A 178 -7.71 -2.72 -7.71
N GLN A 179 -7.64 -3.41 -6.57
CA GLN A 179 -8.80 -4.01 -5.93
C GLN A 179 -9.77 -2.96 -5.37
N ARG A 180 -9.24 -1.87 -4.81
CA ARG A 180 -10.06 -0.73 -4.39
C ARG A 180 -10.73 -0.07 -5.59
N LEU A 181 -10.03 0.10 -6.71
CA LEU A 181 -10.64 0.59 -7.95
C LEU A 181 -11.75 -0.35 -8.43
N LEU A 182 -11.49 -1.66 -8.53
CA LEU A 182 -12.48 -2.66 -8.92
C LEU A 182 -13.78 -2.58 -8.10
N LYS A 183 -13.66 -2.40 -6.79
CA LYS A 183 -14.82 -2.39 -5.88
C LYS A 183 -15.83 -1.29 -6.19
N TYR A 184 -15.37 -0.15 -6.72
CA TYR A 184 -16.20 1.04 -6.88
C TYR A 184 -16.42 1.47 -8.35
N LEU A 185 -15.90 0.70 -9.32
CA LEU A 185 -16.25 0.89 -10.72
C LEU A 185 -17.69 0.48 -10.97
N ASP A 186 -18.44 1.34 -11.65
CA ASP A 186 -19.84 1.11 -11.99
C ASP A 186 -19.97 0.19 -13.23
N THR A 187 -20.36 -1.05 -13.00
CA THR A 187 -20.51 -2.07 -14.05
C THR A 187 -21.66 -1.80 -15.03
N ASP A 188 -22.57 -0.89 -14.72
CA ASP A 188 -23.63 -0.48 -15.63
C ASP A 188 -23.08 0.39 -16.79
N ILE A 189 -21.92 1.01 -16.60
CA ILE A 189 -21.24 1.76 -17.65
C ILE A 189 -20.69 0.81 -18.73
N GLY A 190 -20.09 -0.31 -18.35
CA GLY A 190 -19.49 -1.25 -19.31
C GLY A 190 -18.71 -2.38 -18.63
N GLN A 191 -17.92 -3.09 -19.44
CA GLN A 191 -17.10 -4.20 -18.95
C GLN A 191 -15.77 -3.70 -18.38
N ILE A 192 -15.27 -4.42 -17.37
CA ILE A 192 -13.97 -4.18 -16.73
C ILE A 192 -12.98 -5.22 -17.25
N TYR A 193 -11.95 -4.76 -17.93
CA TYR A 193 -10.83 -5.57 -18.39
C TYR A 193 -9.61 -5.35 -17.49
N THR A 194 -8.79 -6.38 -17.37
CA THR A 194 -7.62 -6.34 -16.46
C THR A 194 -6.35 -6.79 -17.15
N HIS A 195 -5.25 -6.19 -16.74
CA HIS A 195 -3.90 -6.70 -17.00
C HIS A 195 -3.63 -7.94 -16.14
N GLY A 196 -2.87 -8.91 -16.65
CA GLY A 196 -2.60 -10.17 -15.95
C GLY A 196 -2.07 -10.01 -14.51
N ALA A 197 -1.23 -9.01 -14.24
CA ALA A 197 -0.73 -8.77 -12.89
C ALA A 197 -1.84 -8.35 -11.90
N ILE A 198 -2.87 -7.65 -12.38
CA ILE A 198 -4.04 -7.27 -11.56
C ILE A 198 -4.96 -8.46 -11.40
N GLU A 199 -5.28 -9.16 -12.51
CA GLU A 199 -6.18 -10.32 -12.47
C GLU A 199 -5.67 -11.40 -11.53
N ASN A 200 -4.40 -11.80 -11.67
CA ASN A 200 -3.80 -12.84 -10.84
C ASN A 200 -3.88 -12.51 -9.34
N MET A 201 -3.66 -11.25 -8.97
CA MET A 201 -3.79 -10.84 -7.58
C MET A 201 -5.26 -10.76 -7.13
N THR A 202 -6.15 -10.31 -8.01
CA THR A 202 -7.59 -10.24 -7.71
C THR A 202 -8.16 -11.63 -7.48
N GLU A 203 -7.76 -12.63 -8.27
CA GLU A 203 -8.16 -14.03 -8.05
C GLU A 203 -7.72 -14.59 -6.68
N VAL A 204 -6.51 -14.23 -6.21
CA VAL A 204 -6.05 -14.56 -4.84
C VAL A 204 -6.93 -13.94 -3.76
N LEU A 205 -7.50 -12.76 -4.04
CA LEU A 205 -8.28 -11.97 -3.08
C LEU A 205 -9.80 -12.22 -3.15
N ARG A 206 -10.33 -12.79 -4.25
CA ARG A 206 -11.77 -13.11 -4.39
C ARG A 206 -12.34 -13.96 -3.25
N PRO A 207 -11.62 -14.93 -2.65
CA PRO A 207 -12.14 -15.64 -1.48
C PRO A 207 -12.31 -14.77 -0.22
N LEU A 208 -11.68 -13.60 -0.17
CA LEU A 208 -11.69 -12.68 0.98
C LEU A 208 -12.64 -11.49 0.79
N VAL A 209 -12.84 -11.06 -0.46
CA VAL A 209 -13.64 -9.88 -0.82
C VAL A 209 -14.37 -10.13 -2.13
N ASP A 210 -15.63 -9.74 -2.17
CA ASP A 210 -16.44 -9.77 -3.39
C ASP A 210 -16.08 -8.61 -4.32
N PHE A 211 -15.61 -8.97 -5.53
CA PHE A 211 -15.26 -8.03 -6.60
C PHE A 211 -16.19 -8.25 -7.80
N PRO A 212 -16.50 -7.20 -8.58
CA PRO A 212 -17.26 -7.34 -9.82
C PRO A 212 -16.55 -8.28 -10.80
N PRO A 213 -17.29 -8.83 -11.79
CA PRO A 213 -16.70 -9.60 -12.87
C PRO A 213 -15.64 -8.81 -13.64
N THR A 214 -14.54 -9.47 -13.96
CA THR A 214 -13.45 -8.91 -14.77
C THR A 214 -13.14 -9.83 -15.95
N THR A 215 -12.54 -9.27 -17.00
CA THR A 215 -12.08 -10.01 -18.16
C THR A 215 -10.58 -9.80 -18.34
N LEU A 216 -9.80 -10.88 -18.22
CA LEU A 216 -8.37 -10.84 -18.48
C LEU A 216 -8.09 -10.51 -19.95
N ILE A 217 -7.25 -9.50 -20.22
CA ILE A 217 -6.75 -9.23 -21.56
C ILE A 217 -5.70 -10.26 -21.96
N THR A 218 -5.97 -10.99 -23.03
CA THR A 218 -5.09 -11.98 -23.63
C THR A 218 -4.58 -11.53 -25.02
N LYS A 219 -3.85 -12.40 -25.69
CA LYS A 219 -3.39 -12.14 -27.07
C LYS A 219 -4.55 -12.19 -28.08
N GLU A 220 -5.60 -12.91 -27.74
CA GLU A 220 -6.80 -13.12 -28.53
C GLU A 220 -7.80 -11.96 -28.39
N THR A 221 -7.71 -11.15 -27.32
CA THR A 221 -8.59 -10.01 -27.07
C THR A 221 -8.45 -9.00 -28.20
N LYS A 222 -9.55 -8.75 -28.89
CA LYS A 222 -9.62 -7.79 -30.01
C LYS A 222 -9.79 -6.37 -29.46
N LYS A 223 -9.22 -5.39 -30.16
CA LYS A 223 -9.34 -3.98 -29.75
C LYS A 223 -10.78 -3.48 -29.74
N GLU A 224 -11.60 -4.01 -30.62
CA GLU A 224 -13.03 -3.66 -30.75
C GLU A 224 -13.81 -4.02 -29.47
N GLU A 225 -13.41 -5.08 -28.77
CA GLU A 225 -13.99 -5.48 -27.48
C GLU A 225 -13.66 -4.51 -26.35
N LEU A 226 -12.57 -3.75 -26.48
CA LEU A 226 -12.12 -2.79 -25.47
C LEU A 226 -12.76 -1.40 -25.63
N LEU A 227 -13.31 -1.09 -26.80
CA LEU A 227 -13.91 0.23 -27.08
C LEU A 227 -15.09 0.51 -26.15
N GLY A 228 -15.06 1.66 -25.50
CA GLY A 228 -16.06 2.07 -24.52
C GLY A 228 -15.96 1.37 -23.16
N ASN A 229 -15.03 0.44 -22.99
CA ASN A 229 -14.79 -0.30 -21.76
C ASN A 229 -13.60 0.26 -20.98
N ILE A 230 -13.46 -0.16 -19.69
CA ILE A 230 -12.35 0.24 -18.85
C ILE A 230 -11.33 -0.89 -18.72
N VAL A 231 -10.06 -0.53 -18.75
CA VAL A 231 -8.91 -1.44 -18.58
C VAL A 231 -8.14 -1.02 -17.35
N LEU A 232 -8.02 -1.89 -16.36
CA LEU A 232 -7.13 -1.69 -15.22
C LEU A 232 -5.76 -2.30 -15.50
N ALA A 233 -4.71 -1.50 -15.30
CA ALA A 233 -3.33 -1.92 -15.56
C ALA A 233 -2.37 -1.36 -14.49
N PRO A 234 -1.25 -2.05 -14.20
CA PRO A 234 -0.22 -1.51 -13.31
C PRO A 234 0.49 -0.33 -13.98
N PRO A 235 1.08 0.60 -13.20
CA PRO A 235 1.83 1.74 -13.74
C PRO A 235 2.97 1.34 -14.69
N SER A 236 3.57 0.17 -14.50
CA SER A 236 4.62 -0.39 -15.37
C SER A 236 4.15 -0.72 -16.79
N ALA A 237 2.84 -0.86 -17.03
CA ALA A 237 2.29 -1.07 -18.37
C ALA A 237 2.22 0.22 -19.20
N HIS A 238 2.34 1.39 -18.56
CA HIS A 238 2.28 2.69 -19.24
C HIS A 238 3.44 2.87 -20.23
N GLY A 239 3.12 3.37 -21.44
CA GLY A 239 4.11 3.57 -22.51
C GLY A 239 4.59 2.28 -23.21
N GLY A 240 4.22 1.11 -22.71
CA GLY A 240 4.56 -0.18 -23.30
C GLY A 240 3.82 -0.49 -24.60
N THR A 241 4.31 -1.52 -25.31
CA THR A 241 3.66 -2.02 -26.52
C THR A 241 2.28 -2.62 -26.26
N TRP A 242 2.04 -3.05 -25.02
CA TRP A 242 0.79 -3.67 -24.59
C TRP A 242 -0.41 -2.72 -24.76
N ILE A 243 -0.30 -1.46 -24.32
CA ILE A 243 -1.40 -0.48 -24.43
C ILE A 243 -1.58 0.07 -25.86
N ARG A 244 -0.54 0.06 -26.70
CA ARG A 244 -0.62 0.59 -28.07
C ARG A 244 -1.64 -0.14 -28.95
N LYS A 245 -1.98 -1.37 -28.60
CA LYS A 245 -2.99 -2.19 -29.32
C LYS A 245 -4.42 -1.73 -29.06
N MET A 246 -4.65 -0.86 -28.08
CA MET A 246 -5.98 -0.45 -27.59
C MET A 246 -6.47 0.87 -28.18
N VAL A 247 -5.75 1.44 -29.16
CA VAL A 247 -6.10 2.73 -29.81
C VAL A 247 -7.48 2.65 -30.50
N PRO A 248 -8.40 3.63 -30.29
CA PRO A 248 -8.21 4.87 -29.52
C PRO A 248 -8.44 4.66 -28.00
N TYR A 249 -7.54 5.22 -27.19
CA TYR A 249 -7.66 5.14 -25.72
C TYR A 249 -7.37 6.50 -25.06
N VAL A 250 -7.81 6.63 -23.81
CA VAL A 250 -7.49 7.74 -22.90
C VAL A 250 -6.93 7.13 -21.60
N THR A 251 -5.88 7.74 -21.07
CA THR A 251 -5.17 7.23 -19.89
C THR A 251 -5.48 8.03 -18.64
N ALA A 252 -5.59 7.32 -17.49
CA ALA A 252 -5.64 7.95 -16.20
C ALA A 252 -4.78 7.18 -15.18
N SER A 253 -4.37 7.84 -14.11
CA SER A 253 -3.67 7.20 -12.98
C SER A 253 -4.33 7.57 -11.67
N ALA A 254 -4.54 6.57 -10.80
CA ALA A 254 -5.02 6.74 -9.43
C ALA A 254 -3.83 6.63 -8.46
N SER A 255 -3.44 7.74 -7.86
CA SER A 255 -2.31 7.81 -6.91
C SER A 255 -2.39 9.08 -6.06
N GLY A 256 -1.93 9.03 -4.80
CA GLY A 256 -1.78 10.22 -3.96
C GLY A 256 -0.87 11.29 -4.56
N TRP A 257 0.11 10.89 -5.38
CA TRP A 257 1.01 11.79 -6.10
C TRP A 257 0.31 12.64 -7.17
N MET A 258 -0.91 12.31 -7.56
CA MET A 258 -1.69 13.12 -8.51
C MET A 258 -2.16 14.47 -7.92
N THR A 259 -1.99 14.68 -6.62
CA THR A 259 -2.13 15.98 -5.96
C THR A 259 -1.34 17.09 -6.68
N PHE A 260 -0.18 16.76 -7.23
CA PHE A 260 0.65 17.73 -7.94
C PHE A 260 0.53 17.60 -9.47
N ARG A 261 0.13 18.67 -10.14
CA ARG A 261 0.02 18.71 -11.62
C ARG A 261 1.30 18.28 -12.35
N GLY A 262 2.47 18.53 -11.75
CA GLY A 262 3.77 18.13 -12.29
C GLY A 262 3.95 16.61 -12.39
N ALA A 263 3.38 15.83 -11.50
CA ALA A 263 3.45 14.38 -11.54
C ALA A 263 2.73 13.80 -12.77
N ARG A 264 1.54 14.30 -13.08
CA ARG A 264 0.77 13.92 -14.28
C ARG A 264 1.53 14.24 -15.58
N ARG A 265 2.08 15.46 -15.69
CA ARG A 265 2.82 15.89 -16.89
C ARG A 265 4.06 15.04 -17.14
N ARG A 266 4.85 14.75 -16.11
CA ARG A 266 6.04 13.92 -16.23
C ARG A 266 5.74 12.50 -16.70
N ARG A 267 4.57 11.97 -16.37
CA ARG A 267 4.14 10.63 -16.76
C ARG A 267 3.37 10.58 -18.09
N ALA A 268 3.17 11.70 -18.77
CA ALA A 268 2.38 11.78 -20.01
C ALA A 268 1.01 11.08 -19.89
N ILE A 269 0.30 11.28 -18.77
CA ILE A 269 -1.01 10.72 -18.47
C ILE A 269 -2.08 11.80 -18.68
N ASP A 270 -3.19 11.47 -19.35
CA ASP A 270 -4.23 12.41 -19.71
C ASP A 270 -4.99 12.94 -18.48
N LYS A 271 -5.33 12.07 -17.51
CA LYS A 271 -6.03 12.44 -16.28
C LYS A 271 -5.37 11.80 -15.02
N GLY A 272 -5.36 12.53 -13.91
CA GLY A 272 -4.91 12.03 -12.61
C GLY A 272 -6.04 12.08 -11.60
N PHE A 273 -6.27 10.98 -10.88
CA PHE A 273 -7.17 10.91 -9.74
C PHE A 273 -6.36 10.81 -8.44
N VAL A 274 -6.66 11.69 -7.48
CA VAL A 274 -6.00 11.67 -6.18
C VAL A 274 -6.64 10.59 -5.32
N LEU A 275 -6.05 9.40 -5.32
CA LEU A 275 -6.53 8.25 -4.55
C LEU A 275 -5.32 7.52 -3.95
N SER A 276 -5.17 7.57 -2.62
CA SER A 276 -4.06 6.95 -1.90
C SER A 276 -4.52 5.81 -0.99
N ASP A 277 -3.69 4.79 -0.83
CA ASP A 277 -3.86 3.72 0.16
C ASP A 277 -3.10 4.01 1.46
N HIS A 278 -2.44 5.19 1.56
CA HIS A 278 -1.75 5.68 2.75
C HIS A 278 -2.52 6.84 3.40
N CYS A 279 -2.20 7.12 4.65
CA CYS A 279 -2.69 8.29 5.36
C CYS A 279 -2.31 9.59 4.65
N ASP A 280 -3.20 10.56 4.72
CA ASP A 280 -2.89 11.96 4.46
C ASP A 280 -2.32 12.64 5.71
N TRP A 281 -1.96 13.91 5.58
CA TRP A 281 -1.44 14.70 6.69
C TRP A 281 -2.37 14.73 7.93
N PRO A 282 -3.68 15.01 7.83
CA PRO A 282 -4.58 14.93 8.97
C PRO A 282 -4.65 13.52 9.59
N GLY A 283 -4.71 12.47 8.78
CA GLY A 283 -4.76 11.09 9.24
C GLY A 283 -3.50 10.68 9.99
N LEU A 284 -2.30 11.09 9.52
CA LEU A 284 -1.04 10.87 10.23
C LEU A 284 -1.04 11.52 11.62
N LEU A 285 -1.49 12.76 11.73
CA LEU A 285 -1.53 13.47 13.01
C LEU A 285 -2.58 12.91 13.97
N SER A 286 -3.76 12.58 13.47
CA SER A 286 -4.83 11.96 14.25
C SER A 286 -4.37 10.62 14.83
N SER A 287 -3.82 9.74 13.99
CA SER A 287 -3.35 8.42 14.44
C SER A 287 -2.29 8.53 15.53
N ILE A 288 -1.29 9.42 15.39
CA ILE A 288 -0.28 9.64 16.41
C ILE A 288 -0.91 10.07 17.74
N LYS A 289 -1.82 11.04 17.71
CA LYS A 289 -2.52 11.53 18.90
C LYS A 289 -3.32 10.41 19.59
N GLU A 290 -3.99 9.59 18.81
CA GLU A 290 -4.83 8.49 19.30
C GLU A 290 -4.04 7.37 19.96
N THR A 291 -2.76 7.16 19.60
CA THR A 291 -1.91 6.13 20.24
C THR A 291 -1.47 6.51 21.64
N GLY A 292 -1.53 7.78 22.03
CA GLY A 292 -0.98 8.29 23.31
C GLY A 292 0.54 8.18 23.41
N ALA A 293 1.25 7.90 22.32
CA ALA A 293 2.70 7.74 22.31
C ALA A 293 3.40 9.08 22.54
N GLU A 294 4.43 9.08 23.42
CA GLU A 294 5.31 10.23 23.64
C GLU A 294 6.50 10.25 22.66
N LYS A 295 6.92 9.05 22.19
CA LYS A 295 8.05 8.87 21.27
C LYS A 295 7.56 8.46 19.90
N ILE A 296 7.96 9.23 18.87
CA ILE A 296 7.58 8.97 17.49
C ILE A 296 8.84 8.74 16.66
N ILE A 297 8.84 7.68 15.87
CA ILE A 297 9.92 7.35 14.95
C ILE A 297 9.36 7.32 13.55
N SER A 298 9.74 8.28 12.71
CA SER A 298 9.32 8.34 11.31
C SER A 298 10.28 7.53 10.44
N THR A 299 9.77 6.68 9.56
CA THR A 299 10.59 5.72 8.81
C THR A 299 10.76 6.08 7.35
N HIS A 300 9.72 6.13 6.52
CA HIS A 300 9.85 6.47 5.09
C HIS A 300 8.89 7.58 4.67
N GLY A 301 9.17 8.25 3.55
CA GLY A 301 8.45 9.42 3.09
C GLY A 301 9.14 10.73 3.49
N TYR A 302 8.39 11.71 3.94
CA TYR A 302 8.90 13.05 4.31
C TYR A 302 9.41 13.11 5.77
N THR A 303 10.24 12.13 6.15
CA THR A 303 10.64 11.87 7.55
C THR A 303 11.21 13.09 8.28
N ASP A 304 12.15 13.82 7.68
CA ASP A 304 12.80 14.95 8.34
C ASP A 304 11.84 16.12 8.62
N ILE A 305 10.99 16.44 7.63
CA ILE A 305 10.02 17.54 7.76
C ILE A 305 8.97 17.14 8.79
N PHE A 306 8.46 15.92 8.70
CA PHE A 306 7.43 15.40 9.58
C PHE A 306 7.90 15.30 11.03
N SER A 307 9.08 14.73 11.29
CA SER A 307 9.65 14.65 12.64
C SER A 307 9.91 16.03 13.25
N ARG A 308 10.43 16.99 12.48
CA ARG A 308 10.61 18.37 12.95
C ARG A 308 9.28 19.00 13.37
N TYR A 309 8.24 18.81 12.55
CA TYR A 309 6.92 19.32 12.89
C TYR A 309 6.37 18.68 14.17
N LEU A 310 6.47 17.36 14.33
CA LEU A 310 6.05 16.67 15.55
C LEU A 310 6.79 17.15 16.79
N SER A 311 8.10 17.45 16.68
CA SER A 311 8.87 18.06 17.78
C SER A 311 8.33 19.42 18.19
N THR A 312 7.80 20.24 17.26
CA THR A 312 7.14 21.51 17.61
C THR A 312 5.83 21.32 18.37
N LEU A 313 5.22 20.13 18.25
CA LEU A 313 4.01 19.75 19.01
C LEU A 313 4.33 19.12 20.37
N GLY A 314 5.62 18.98 20.72
CA GLY A 314 6.06 18.45 22.01
C GLY A 314 6.38 16.93 22.04
N TYR A 315 6.33 16.24 20.89
CA TYR A 315 6.72 14.83 20.83
C TYR A 315 8.24 14.66 20.84
N ASP A 316 8.74 13.57 21.47
CA ASP A 316 10.12 13.06 21.27
C ASP A 316 10.19 12.38 19.90
N ALA A 317 10.33 13.19 18.82
CA ALA A 317 10.26 12.73 17.46
C ALA A 317 11.64 12.65 16.81
N ARG A 318 11.91 11.52 16.12
CA ARG A 318 13.16 11.29 15.38
C ARG A 318 12.90 10.52 14.10
N THR A 319 13.91 10.46 13.24
CA THR A 319 13.91 9.69 12.00
C THR A 319 14.79 8.45 12.12
N GLU A 320 14.40 7.38 11.44
CA GLU A 320 15.23 6.18 11.24
C GLU A 320 15.15 5.75 9.78
N ALA A 321 16.31 5.41 9.20
CA ALA A 321 16.37 4.98 7.81
C ALA A 321 15.90 3.53 7.65
N THR A 322 15.06 3.29 6.64
CA THR A 322 14.60 1.97 6.21
C THR A 322 14.80 1.78 4.71
N GLN A 323 14.56 0.58 4.20
CA GLN A 323 14.58 0.28 2.75
C GLN A 323 13.16 0.04 2.21
N TYR A 324 12.17 0.73 2.80
CA TYR A 324 10.79 0.75 2.31
C TYR A 324 10.60 1.87 1.28
N GLY A 325 9.52 1.81 0.50
CA GLY A 325 9.16 2.82 -0.49
C GLY A 325 9.68 2.55 -1.90
N GLU A 326 10.18 1.35 -2.21
CA GLU A 326 10.64 0.97 -3.55
C GLU A 326 9.49 0.92 -4.57
N GLU A 327 8.28 0.51 -4.17
CA GLU A 327 7.11 0.47 -5.07
C GLU A 327 6.70 1.87 -5.55
N GLU A 328 6.85 2.88 -4.71
CA GLU A 328 6.61 4.27 -5.10
C GLU A 328 7.75 4.84 -5.94
N ASN A 329 8.98 4.38 -5.71
CA ASN A 329 10.16 4.75 -6.47
C ASN A 329 10.24 4.05 -7.84
N GLU A 330 9.67 2.88 -8.05
CA GLU A 330 9.61 2.25 -9.39
C GLU A 330 8.89 3.15 -10.40
N ALA A 331 7.86 3.86 -9.98
CA ALA A 331 7.22 4.88 -10.79
C ALA A 331 8.11 6.12 -11.03
N ALA A 332 9.06 6.38 -10.14
CA ALA A 332 10.07 7.47 -10.29
C ALA A 332 11.32 6.99 -11.05
N LEU A 333 11.68 5.71 -10.96
CA LEU A 333 12.86 5.11 -11.61
C LEU A 333 12.60 4.78 -13.09
N ALA A 334 11.38 4.38 -13.46
CA ALA A 334 11.00 4.24 -14.87
C ALA A 334 11.15 5.55 -15.66
N SER A 335 11.12 6.71 -14.97
CA SER A 335 11.39 8.02 -15.58
C SER A 335 12.87 8.33 -15.78
N LYS A 336 13.79 7.63 -15.09
CA LYS A 336 15.25 7.86 -15.22
C LYS A 336 15.92 7.01 -16.30
N SER A 337 15.32 5.85 -16.65
CA SER A 337 15.88 4.97 -17.70
C SER A 337 15.57 5.41 -19.12
N THR A 338 14.64 6.35 -19.33
CA THR A 338 14.34 6.93 -20.67
C THR A 338 15.11 8.21 -21.01
N SER A 339 15.96 8.70 -20.10
CA SER A 339 16.82 9.88 -20.37
C SER A 339 18.28 9.54 -20.68
N ALA A 340 18.58 8.27 -20.93
CA ALA A 340 19.90 7.79 -21.34
C ALA A 340 19.81 6.84 -22.54
N VAL A 341 19.29 7.36 -23.69
CA VAL A 341 19.60 6.89 -25.06
C VAL A 341 19.50 8.09 -25.99
#